data_c932cf2de1c0e2a9e49eea1b37e542bd
#
_entry.id   c932cf2de1c0e2a9e49eea1b37e542bd
#
_cell.length_a   1.000
_cell.length_b   1.000
_cell.length_c   1.000
_cell.angle_alpha   90.00
_cell.angle_beta   90.00
_cell.angle_gamma   90.00
#
_symmetry.space_group_name_H-M   'P 1'
#
loop_
_entity.id
_entity.type
_entity.pdbx_description
1 polymer ?
#
loop_
_entity_poly.entity_id
_entity_poly.type
_entity_poly.pdbx_seq_one_letter_code
_entity_poly.pdbx_strand_id
1 'polypeptide(L)'
;MCDRVNDRLQVFTKDGKFVKEAFYAKRSLADGSVWDVAFSRDAQQTYIFMADGRNQRVRVIRRDTLEELTAFGDGGRYPGQFFGVHSIAIDSKNNLYTTETYEGKRLQKFVYKGVGTVPRSQGVAWPRS
;
A
#
# COMPACT_ATOMS: atom_id res chain seq x y z
N MET A 1 -7.82 9.39 -6.69
CA MET A 1 -7.48 10.46 -5.72
C MET A 1 -7.32 9.83 -4.34
N CYS A 2 -6.21 10.15 -3.66
CA CYS A 2 -5.99 9.75 -2.27
C CYS A 2 -6.64 10.79 -1.36
N ASP A 3 -7.63 10.39 -0.59
CA ASP A 3 -8.26 11.23 0.44
C ASP A 3 -7.79 10.70 1.81
N ARG A 4 -6.60 11.15 2.17
CA ARG A 4 -5.76 10.60 3.23
C ARG A 4 -6.47 10.55 4.58
N VAL A 5 -6.98 11.68 5.03
CA VAL A 5 -7.60 11.82 6.36
C VAL A 5 -8.92 11.08 6.47
N ASN A 6 -9.62 10.89 5.35
CA ASN A 6 -10.89 10.16 5.30
C ASN A 6 -10.70 8.65 4.99
N ASP A 7 -9.47 8.15 5.01
CA ASP A 7 -9.14 6.72 4.83
C ASP A 7 -9.69 6.11 3.54
N ARG A 8 -9.74 6.87 2.43
CA ARG A 8 -10.35 6.38 1.19
C ARG A 8 -9.56 6.69 -0.08
N LEU A 9 -9.74 5.81 -1.06
CA LEU A 9 -9.44 6.08 -2.47
C LEU A 9 -10.73 6.45 -3.19
N GLN A 10 -10.67 7.51 -3.99
CA GLN A 10 -11.76 7.89 -4.88
C GLN A 10 -11.31 7.85 -6.33
N VAL A 11 -12.17 7.33 -7.19
CA VAL A 11 -11.97 7.25 -8.62
C VAL A 11 -12.89 8.26 -9.30
N PHE A 12 -12.30 9.05 -10.18
CA PHE A 12 -13.00 10.03 -11.01
C PHE A 12 -12.65 9.78 -12.48
N THR A 13 -13.55 10.18 -13.37
CA THR A 13 -13.24 10.30 -14.78
C THR A 13 -12.30 11.49 -15.02
N LYS A 14 -11.72 11.60 -16.22
CA LYS A 14 -10.82 12.72 -16.57
C LYS A 14 -11.52 14.09 -16.55
N ASP A 15 -12.83 14.11 -16.76
CA ASP A 15 -13.68 15.31 -16.67
C ASP A 15 -14.21 15.58 -15.26
N GLY A 16 -13.73 14.86 -14.26
CA GLY A 16 -13.98 15.10 -12.84
C GLY A 16 -15.25 14.47 -12.28
N LYS A 17 -15.96 13.61 -13.03
CA LYS A 17 -17.14 12.93 -12.51
C LYS A 17 -16.73 11.80 -11.56
N PHE A 18 -17.38 11.73 -10.42
CA PHE A 18 -17.20 10.63 -9.47
C PHE A 18 -17.63 9.30 -10.08
N VAL A 19 -16.83 8.25 -9.88
CA VAL A 19 -17.10 6.89 -10.35
C VAL A 19 -17.37 5.96 -9.18
N LYS A 20 -16.43 5.85 -8.25
CA LYS A 20 -16.52 4.96 -7.10
C LYS A 20 -15.49 5.32 -6.03
N GLU A 21 -15.66 4.77 -4.85
CA GLU A 21 -14.69 4.87 -3.76
C GLU A 21 -14.57 3.58 -2.98
N ALA A 22 -13.48 3.44 -2.25
CA ALA A 22 -13.30 2.40 -1.25
C ALA A 22 -12.50 2.94 -0.07
N PHE A 23 -12.79 2.40 1.10
CA PHE A 23 -12.19 2.80 2.37
C PHE A 23 -11.22 1.72 2.84
N TYR A 24 -10.10 2.16 3.43
CA TYR A 24 -9.07 1.27 3.94
C TYR A 24 -8.70 1.67 5.36
N ALA A 25 -8.79 0.72 6.28
CA ALA A 25 -8.51 0.97 7.70
C ALA A 25 -9.26 2.19 8.27
N LYS A 26 -10.57 2.26 8.09
CA LYS A 26 -11.48 3.37 8.47
C LYS A 26 -11.34 3.92 9.90
N ARG A 27 -10.55 3.26 10.74
CA ARG A 27 -10.28 3.69 12.13
C ARG A 27 -8.85 4.21 12.29
N SER A 28 -8.17 4.50 11.18
CA SER A 28 -6.86 5.14 11.27
C SER A 28 -7.02 6.54 11.84
N LEU A 29 -6.30 6.80 12.93
CA LEU A 29 -6.35 8.09 13.61
C LEU A 29 -5.34 9.06 12.98
N ALA A 30 -5.53 10.34 13.27
CA ALA A 30 -4.64 11.44 12.88
C ALA A 30 -4.51 11.58 11.35
N ASP A 31 -3.37 11.16 10.79
CA ASP A 31 -3.04 11.41 9.38
C ASP A 31 -3.74 10.49 8.38
N GLY A 32 -4.53 9.52 8.84
CA GLY A 32 -5.26 8.59 7.99
C GLY A 32 -4.38 7.56 7.27
N SER A 33 -5.01 6.69 6.48
CA SER A 33 -4.36 5.52 5.89
C SER A 33 -3.83 5.71 4.47
N VAL A 34 -4.51 6.49 3.63
CA VAL A 34 -4.25 6.55 2.18
C VAL A 34 -3.28 7.67 1.83
N TRP A 35 -1.97 7.38 1.86
CA TRP A 35 -0.96 8.42 1.67
C TRP A 35 -0.53 8.60 0.23
N ASP A 36 -0.24 7.51 -0.50
CA ASP A 36 0.19 7.55 -1.89
C ASP A 36 -0.16 6.24 -2.61
N VAL A 37 -0.22 6.27 -3.93
CA VAL A 37 -0.52 5.08 -4.76
C VAL A 37 0.37 4.99 -5.98
N ALA A 38 0.73 3.76 -6.34
CA ALA A 38 1.36 3.44 -7.61
C ALA A 38 0.62 2.28 -8.30
N PHE A 39 0.65 2.25 -9.62
CA PHE A 39 -0.02 1.23 -10.42
C PHE A 39 0.98 0.21 -10.95
N SER A 40 0.58 -1.06 -11.00
CA SER A 40 1.35 -2.10 -11.67
C SER A 40 1.59 -1.76 -13.14
N ARG A 41 2.68 -2.28 -13.72
CA ARG A 41 3.12 -1.97 -15.09
C ARG A 41 2.59 -2.91 -16.16
N ASP A 42 1.72 -3.85 -15.79
CA ASP A 42 0.97 -4.64 -16.77
C ASP A 42 0.02 -3.73 -17.59
N ALA A 43 -0.35 -4.16 -18.79
CA ALA A 43 -1.11 -3.34 -19.73
C ALA A 43 -2.45 -2.85 -19.16
N GLN A 44 -3.07 -3.63 -18.27
CA GLN A 44 -4.34 -3.28 -17.61
C GLN A 44 -4.14 -2.49 -16.32
N GLN A 45 -2.90 -2.35 -15.85
CA GLN A 45 -2.62 -1.78 -14.52
C GLN A 45 -3.50 -2.46 -13.44
N THR A 46 -3.43 -3.78 -13.39
CA THR A 46 -4.33 -4.63 -12.61
C THR A 46 -4.32 -4.34 -11.12
N TYR A 47 -3.16 -3.93 -10.60
CA TYR A 47 -2.98 -3.70 -9.16
C TYR A 47 -2.66 -2.24 -8.85
N ILE A 48 -3.17 -1.79 -7.71
CA ILE A 48 -2.77 -0.56 -7.04
C ILE A 48 -1.98 -0.95 -5.80
N PHE A 49 -0.78 -0.37 -5.65
CA PHE A 49 -0.02 -0.43 -4.42
C PHE A 49 -0.23 0.86 -3.67
N MET A 50 -0.67 0.78 -2.43
CA MET A 50 -1.02 1.94 -1.63
C MET A 50 -0.15 2.01 -0.38
N ALA A 51 0.53 3.14 -0.21
CA ALA A 51 1.27 3.43 1.02
C ALA A 51 0.26 3.79 2.13
N ASP A 52 0.21 2.97 3.16
CA ASP A 52 -0.55 3.22 4.38
C ASP A 52 0.41 3.66 5.49
N GLY A 53 0.73 4.95 5.48
CA GLY A 53 1.76 5.50 6.34
C GLY A 53 1.45 5.39 7.81
N ARG A 54 0.20 5.55 8.21
CA ARG A 54 -0.20 5.47 9.62
C ARG A 54 -0.15 4.05 10.17
N ASN A 55 -0.55 3.07 9.36
CA ASN A 55 -0.56 1.66 9.76
C ASN A 55 0.73 0.92 9.38
N GLN A 56 1.74 1.62 8.87
CA GLN A 56 3.09 1.10 8.60
C GLN A 56 3.10 -0.09 7.64
N ARG A 57 2.38 0.01 6.52
CA ARG A 57 2.30 -1.07 5.53
C ARG A 57 2.04 -0.58 4.12
N VAL A 58 2.26 -1.46 3.17
CA VAL A 58 1.82 -1.30 1.79
C VAL A 58 0.67 -2.27 1.54
N ARG A 59 -0.46 -1.75 1.03
CA ARG A 59 -1.64 -2.54 0.65
C ARG A 59 -1.62 -2.82 -0.85
N VAL A 60 -1.97 -4.02 -1.22
CA VAL A 60 -2.15 -4.44 -2.62
C VAL A 60 -3.64 -4.55 -2.91
N ILE A 61 -4.10 -3.76 -3.86
CA ILE A 61 -5.53 -3.56 -4.14
C ILE A 61 -5.78 -3.92 -5.60
N ARG A 62 -6.85 -4.63 -5.87
CA ARG A 62 -7.32 -4.87 -7.24
C ARG A 62 -7.93 -3.58 -7.79
N ARG A 63 -7.41 -3.10 -8.92
CA ARG A 63 -7.80 -1.79 -9.46
C ARG A 63 -9.27 -1.72 -9.91
N ASP A 64 -9.78 -2.76 -10.55
CA ASP A 64 -11.13 -2.80 -11.10
C ASP A 64 -12.23 -2.79 -10.03
N THR A 65 -12.03 -3.52 -8.94
CA THR A 65 -13.00 -3.65 -7.83
C THR A 65 -12.71 -2.75 -6.64
N LEU A 66 -11.47 -2.27 -6.50
CA LEU A 66 -10.91 -1.62 -5.31
C LEU A 66 -10.86 -2.55 -4.08
N GLU A 67 -10.91 -3.87 -4.28
CA GLU A 67 -10.76 -4.86 -3.23
C GLU A 67 -9.31 -4.95 -2.75
N GLU A 68 -9.10 -4.92 -1.44
CA GLU A 68 -7.79 -5.22 -0.85
C GLU A 68 -7.52 -6.73 -0.93
N LEU A 69 -6.45 -7.10 -1.63
CA LEU A 69 -6.05 -8.50 -1.80
C LEU A 69 -5.12 -8.97 -0.68
N THR A 70 -4.19 -8.12 -0.31
CA THR A 70 -3.19 -8.39 0.73
C THR A 70 -2.51 -7.09 1.17
N ALA A 71 -1.75 -7.18 2.24
CA ALA A 71 -0.86 -6.10 2.69
C ALA A 71 0.43 -6.69 3.24
N PHE A 72 1.51 -5.94 3.19
CA PHE A 72 2.78 -6.33 3.76
C PHE A 72 3.45 -5.17 4.50
N GLY A 73 4.38 -5.48 5.37
CA GLY A 73 5.08 -4.57 6.25
C GLY A 73 4.44 -4.45 7.62
N ASP A 74 5.26 -4.10 8.57
CA ASP A 74 4.93 -3.81 9.97
C ASP A 74 5.68 -2.58 10.43
N GLY A 75 5.31 -2.01 11.56
CA GLY A 75 6.04 -0.89 12.17
C GLY A 75 7.45 -1.29 12.61
N GLY A 76 8.46 -0.54 12.19
CA GLY A 76 9.83 -0.78 12.60
C GLY A 76 10.87 -0.30 11.59
N ARG A 77 12.14 -0.66 11.86
CA ARG A 77 13.30 -0.19 11.08
C ARG A 77 14.09 -1.28 10.37
N TYR A 78 13.71 -2.54 10.52
CA TYR A 78 14.33 -3.63 9.76
C TYR A 78 13.87 -3.62 8.29
N PRO A 79 14.63 -4.23 7.37
CA PRO A 79 14.19 -4.39 5.98
C PRO A 79 12.80 -5.03 5.91
N GLY A 80 11.90 -4.43 5.12
CA GLY A 80 10.50 -4.86 5.02
C GLY A 80 9.56 -4.29 6.09
N GLN A 81 10.08 -3.66 7.13
CA GLN A 81 9.31 -2.86 8.08
C GLN A 81 9.26 -1.40 7.64
N PHE A 82 8.31 -0.64 8.15
CA PHE A 82 8.12 0.76 7.80
C PHE A 82 8.05 1.67 9.04
N PHE A 83 8.51 2.90 8.84
CA PHE A 83 8.33 3.99 9.80
C PHE A 83 7.88 5.23 9.03
N GLY A 84 6.56 5.40 8.89
CA GLY A 84 5.98 6.49 8.12
C GLY A 84 6.22 6.35 6.62
N VAL A 85 5.85 5.19 6.02
CA VAL A 85 5.90 5.02 4.56
C VAL A 85 5.02 6.09 3.90
N HIS A 86 5.64 6.93 3.07
CA HIS A 86 5.01 8.14 2.55
C HIS A 86 4.72 8.07 1.06
N SER A 87 5.74 7.85 0.26
CA SER A 87 5.61 7.80 -1.20
C SER A 87 6.00 6.44 -1.74
N ILE A 88 5.41 6.08 -2.86
CA ILE A 88 5.54 4.78 -3.49
C ILE A 88 5.69 4.94 -5.01
N ALA A 89 6.61 4.18 -5.60
CA ALA A 89 6.84 4.18 -7.04
C ALA A 89 7.13 2.77 -7.55
N ILE A 90 6.88 2.53 -8.84
CA ILE A 90 7.12 1.25 -9.50
C ILE A 90 7.93 1.47 -10.77
N ASP A 91 9.01 0.71 -10.94
CA ASP A 91 9.80 0.72 -12.16
C ASP A 91 9.20 -0.17 -13.26
N SER A 92 9.82 -0.15 -14.45
CA SER A 92 9.36 -0.93 -15.61
C SER A 92 9.43 -2.45 -15.42
N LYS A 93 10.14 -2.93 -14.40
CA LYS A 93 10.25 -4.35 -14.02
C LYS A 93 9.31 -4.74 -12.89
N ASN A 94 8.37 -3.86 -12.53
CA ASN A 94 7.47 -4.00 -11.37
C ASN A 94 8.16 -4.03 -10.00
N ASN A 95 9.42 -3.61 -9.89
CA ASN A 95 10.01 -3.42 -8.57
C ASN A 95 9.36 -2.20 -7.90
N LEU A 96 9.05 -2.36 -6.63
CA LEU A 96 8.42 -1.34 -5.82
C LEU A 96 9.47 -0.57 -5.02
N TYR A 97 9.33 0.74 -4.98
CA TYR A 97 10.16 1.62 -4.17
C TYR A 97 9.28 2.39 -3.20
N THR A 98 9.71 2.44 -1.95
CA THR A 98 9.03 3.22 -0.91
C THR A 98 9.99 4.20 -0.28
N THR A 99 9.50 5.40 0.00
CA THR A 99 10.24 6.36 0.84
C THR A 99 9.51 6.58 2.14
N GLU A 100 10.25 6.85 3.19
CA GLU A 100 9.74 7.08 4.53
C GLU A 100 9.95 8.53 4.93
N THR A 101 8.98 9.08 5.63
CA THR A 101 9.03 10.44 6.20
C THR A 101 9.32 10.42 7.69
N TYR A 102 9.35 11.58 8.32
CA TYR A 102 9.68 11.77 9.73
C TYR A 102 11.02 11.08 10.10
N GLU A 103 11.02 10.30 11.15
CA GLU A 103 12.19 9.58 11.65
C GLU A 103 12.58 8.35 10.80
N GLY A 104 11.76 7.94 9.86
CA GLY A 104 12.04 6.83 8.94
C GLY A 104 13.26 7.12 8.08
N LYS A 105 13.25 8.24 7.36
CA LYS A 105 14.38 8.77 6.55
C LYS A 105 15.04 7.71 5.68
N ARG A 106 14.27 6.84 5.04
CA ARG A 106 14.77 5.67 4.34
C ARG A 106 14.07 5.48 3.00
N LEU A 107 14.81 4.90 2.05
CA LEU A 107 14.28 4.34 0.82
C LEU A 107 14.44 2.83 0.86
N GLN A 108 13.40 2.09 0.50
CA GLN A 108 13.46 0.64 0.34
C GLN A 108 13.07 0.25 -1.07
N LYS A 109 13.71 -0.80 -1.59
CA LYS A 109 13.37 -1.45 -2.86
C LYS A 109 12.88 -2.86 -2.59
N PHE A 110 11.71 -3.19 -3.11
CA PHE A 110 11.12 -4.53 -3.10
C PHE A 110 11.19 -5.11 -4.51
N VAL A 111 11.95 -6.19 -4.67
CA VAL A 111 12.14 -6.83 -5.98
C VAL A 111 10.93 -7.71 -6.29
N TYR A 112 10.31 -7.47 -7.45
CA TYR A 112 9.19 -8.26 -7.92
C TYR A 112 9.63 -9.69 -8.26
N LYS A 113 8.93 -10.68 -7.74
CA LYS A 113 9.20 -12.11 -7.94
C LYS A 113 8.08 -12.85 -8.69
N GLY A 114 7.06 -12.13 -9.15
CA GLY A 114 5.89 -12.71 -9.78
C GLY A 114 4.67 -12.71 -8.87
N VAL A 115 3.56 -13.21 -9.39
CA VAL A 115 2.30 -13.40 -8.65
C VAL A 115 2.25 -14.85 -8.17
N GLY A 116 1.97 -15.05 -6.90
CA GLY A 116 1.87 -16.37 -6.29
C GLY A 116 0.79 -16.42 -5.21
N THR A 117 0.51 -17.61 -4.73
CA THR A 117 -0.37 -17.81 -3.59
C THR A 117 0.39 -17.42 -2.32
N VAL A 118 -0.13 -16.47 -1.55
CA VAL A 118 0.41 -16.15 -0.23
C VAL A 118 -0.13 -17.17 0.77
N PRO A 119 0.73 -17.99 1.39
CA PRO A 119 0.27 -18.88 2.46
C PRO A 119 -0.32 -18.05 3.61
N ARG A 120 -1.51 -18.43 4.09
CA ARG A 120 -2.19 -17.76 5.21
C ARG A 120 -1.44 -17.78 6.55
N SER A 121 -0.27 -18.44 6.62
CA SER A 121 0.48 -18.71 7.84
C SER A 121 1.92 -18.23 7.82
N GLN A 122 2.21 -17.04 7.32
CA GLN A 122 3.52 -16.43 7.55
C GLN A 122 3.49 -15.42 8.72
N GLY A 123 2.72 -15.73 9.73
CA GLY A 123 2.93 -15.18 11.06
C GLY A 123 3.85 -16.10 11.82
N VAL A 124 4.97 -15.60 12.35
CA VAL A 124 5.73 -16.33 13.38
C VAL A 124 4.76 -16.58 14.54
N ALA A 125 4.35 -17.82 14.73
CA ALA A 125 3.58 -18.19 15.91
C ALA A 125 4.49 -17.99 17.14
N TRP A 126 4.16 -16.98 17.96
CA TRP A 126 4.79 -16.84 19.26
C TRP A 126 4.51 -18.11 20.08
N PRO A 127 5.52 -18.70 20.73
CA PRO A 127 5.25 -19.81 21.63
C PRO A 127 4.26 -19.33 22.69
N ARG A 128 3.15 -20.04 22.79
CA ARG A 128 2.23 -19.83 23.93
C ARG A 128 2.95 -20.34 25.17
N SER A 129 3.28 -19.43 26.05
CA SER A 129 3.74 -19.73 27.40
C SER A 129 2.65 -20.44 28.20
#